data_e2a5df286b4f5a83a1d496786882dfe0
#
_entry.id   e2a5df286b4f5a83a1d496786882dfe0
#
_cell.length_a   1.000
_cell.length_b   1.000
_cell.length_c   1.000
_cell.angle_alpha   90.00
_cell.angle_beta   90.00
_cell.angle_gamma   90.00
#
_symmetry.space_group_name_H-M   'P 1'
#
loop_
_entity.id
_entity.type
_entity.pdbx_description
1 polymer ?
#
loop_
_entity_poly.entity_id
_entity_poly.type
_entity_poly.pdbx_seq_one_letter_code
_entity_poly.pdbx_strand_id
1 'polypeptide(L)'
;MSLRKKAAASVIAIAATFSLAACGGNDEDVIKVGTTDQGQEQWQVFQEEAKAQGLNLELVPFSDYSLPNRALEEGQIDVNNFQHLMFLADYNVNSDANLTPIGATEIIPLALYFKDHSELKDVEEAGEVAIPNDPTNQGRALHMLANAGLLELKDKSLLSPTPADVDTAKSKVKVTPVDAAQTVTSYPDGTPSVINNSFLSNGNIDPKSAVAQDDPSAPAAEPFINAFVTTEERKDDEDLKKLVDVWHSQKVQDAIDRQTEGTSVEVKKDGKELDEILTGIEGKIKDAK
;
A
#
# COMPACT_ATOMS: atom_id res chain seq x y z
N MET A 1 70.51 -47.43 -39.99
CA MET A 1 71.25 -47.01 -38.78
C MET A 1 70.77 -45.61 -38.39
N SER A 2 70.00 -45.49 -37.34
CA SER A 2 69.33 -44.31 -36.92
C SER A 2 70.01 -43.70 -35.73
N LEU A 3 70.29 -42.37 -35.80
CA LEU A 3 70.68 -41.57 -34.63
C LEU A 3 69.48 -40.75 -34.13
N ARG A 4 69.06 -41.06 -32.94
CA ARG A 4 68.06 -40.29 -32.21
C ARG A 4 68.73 -39.07 -31.60
N LYS A 5 68.25 -37.92 -31.99
CA LYS A 5 68.53 -36.64 -31.29
C LYS A 5 67.44 -36.38 -30.27
N LYS A 6 67.81 -36.27 -29.01
CA LYS A 6 66.94 -35.85 -27.92
C LYS A 6 66.92 -34.32 -27.92
N ALA A 7 65.76 -33.74 -28.11
CA ALA A 7 65.55 -32.29 -27.87
C ALA A 7 64.95 -32.13 -26.47
N ALA A 8 65.67 -31.38 -25.62
CA ALA A 8 65.15 -30.98 -24.30
C ALA A 8 64.24 -29.76 -24.49
N ALA A 9 62.98 -29.90 -24.13
CA ALA A 9 62.05 -28.79 -24.08
C ALA A 9 62.10 -28.14 -22.70
N SER A 10 62.60 -26.90 -22.65
CA SER A 10 62.52 -26.03 -21.46
C SER A 10 61.13 -25.45 -21.35
N VAL A 11 60.40 -25.81 -20.34
CA VAL A 11 59.08 -25.23 -20.00
C VAL A 11 59.32 -23.94 -19.20
N ILE A 12 59.12 -22.81 -19.81
CA ILE A 12 59.07 -21.51 -19.12
C ILE A 12 57.63 -21.33 -18.57
N ALA A 13 57.48 -21.49 -17.25
CA ALA A 13 56.27 -21.19 -16.55
C ALA A 13 56.12 -19.66 -16.41
N ILE A 14 55.29 -19.03 -17.25
CA ILE A 14 54.87 -17.66 -17.06
C ILE A 14 53.75 -17.67 -16.03
N ALA A 15 54.06 -17.27 -14.80
CA ALA A 15 53.07 -16.98 -13.78
C ALA A 15 52.35 -15.68 -14.15
N ALA A 16 51.20 -15.79 -14.81
CA ALA A 16 50.32 -14.67 -15.00
C ALA A 16 49.61 -14.39 -13.64
N THR A 17 50.14 -13.41 -12.92
CA THR A 17 49.43 -12.81 -11.78
C THR A 17 48.20 -12.06 -12.33
N PHE A 18 47.04 -12.71 -12.34
CA PHE A 18 45.78 -12.00 -12.49
C PHE A 18 45.57 -11.16 -11.23
N SER A 19 45.97 -9.90 -11.32
CA SER A 19 45.43 -8.87 -10.40
C SER A 19 43.95 -8.75 -10.68
N LEU A 20 43.11 -9.37 -9.85
CA LEU A 20 41.72 -8.94 -9.73
C LEU A 20 41.78 -7.49 -9.21
N ALA A 21 41.77 -6.53 -10.14
CA ALA A 21 41.28 -5.21 -9.82
C ALA A 21 39.78 -5.42 -9.47
N ALA A 22 39.49 -5.55 -8.17
CA ALA A 22 38.15 -5.30 -7.66
C ALA A 22 37.87 -3.84 -8.05
N CYS A 23 37.11 -3.66 -9.14
CA CYS A 23 36.37 -2.45 -9.36
C CYS A 23 35.35 -2.40 -8.21
N GLY A 24 35.74 -1.80 -7.09
CA GLY A 24 34.83 -1.26 -6.13
C GLY A 24 34.15 -0.04 -6.78
N GLY A 25 33.19 -0.30 -7.67
CA GLY A 25 32.10 0.62 -7.86
C GLY A 25 31.33 0.50 -6.56
N ASN A 26 31.10 1.61 -5.88
CA ASN A 26 29.99 1.73 -4.96
C ASN A 26 28.73 1.55 -5.83
N ASP A 27 28.26 0.32 -5.99
CA ASP A 27 26.84 0.08 -6.20
C ASP A 27 26.23 0.52 -4.86
N GLU A 28 25.86 1.80 -4.78
CA GLU A 28 25.02 2.26 -3.66
C GLU A 28 23.82 1.34 -3.70
N ASP A 29 23.63 0.57 -2.62
CA ASP A 29 22.53 -0.37 -2.53
C ASP A 29 21.21 0.40 -2.74
N VAL A 30 20.52 0.12 -3.84
CA VAL A 30 19.28 0.79 -4.21
C VAL A 30 18.14 0.05 -3.52
N ILE A 31 17.40 0.75 -2.66
CA ILE A 31 16.21 0.21 -2.00
C ILE A 31 15.02 0.36 -2.94
N LYS A 32 14.38 -0.76 -3.29
CA LYS A 32 13.18 -0.80 -4.12
C LYS A 32 11.92 -0.69 -3.28
N VAL A 33 11.19 0.40 -3.46
CA VAL A 33 9.95 0.70 -2.73
C VAL A 33 8.76 0.49 -3.65
N GLY A 34 7.90 -0.49 -3.35
CA GLY A 34 6.67 -0.74 -4.09
C GLY A 34 5.54 0.19 -3.64
N THR A 35 4.87 0.84 -4.58
CA THR A 35 3.72 1.71 -4.31
C THR A 35 2.71 1.71 -5.46
N THR A 36 1.47 2.14 -5.20
CA THR A 36 0.38 2.23 -6.20
C THR A 36 0.07 3.65 -6.63
N ASP A 37 0.75 4.64 -6.07
CA ASP A 37 0.49 6.07 -6.28
C ASP A 37 1.77 6.88 -6.53
N GLN A 38 2.77 6.25 -7.14
CA GLN A 38 4.09 6.84 -7.46
C GLN A 38 4.02 8.26 -8.07
N GLY A 39 2.95 8.59 -8.79
CA GLY A 39 2.77 9.89 -9.44
C GLY A 39 2.43 11.03 -8.48
N GLN A 40 2.21 10.76 -7.20
CA GLN A 40 1.88 11.79 -6.22
C GLN A 40 3.14 12.52 -5.72
N GLU A 41 2.97 13.79 -5.35
CA GLU A 41 4.08 14.71 -5.00
C GLU A 41 4.95 14.20 -3.86
N GLN A 42 4.36 13.59 -2.83
CA GLN A 42 5.10 13.11 -1.66
C GLN A 42 6.20 12.11 -2.03
N TRP A 43 6.04 11.31 -3.08
CA TRP A 43 7.05 10.33 -3.47
C TRP A 43 8.31 10.97 -4.05
N GLN A 44 8.16 12.05 -4.82
CA GLN A 44 9.33 12.80 -5.28
C GLN A 44 10.08 13.43 -4.11
N VAL A 45 9.34 14.08 -3.19
CA VAL A 45 9.94 14.71 -2.01
C VAL A 45 10.59 13.66 -1.11
N PHE A 46 9.96 12.50 -0.94
CA PHE A 46 10.51 11.38 -0.18
C PHE A 46 11.83 10.87 -0.76
N GLN A 47 11.93 10.68 -2.08
CA GLN A 47 13.18 10.28 -2.72
C GLN A 47 14.28 11.33 -2.54
N GLU A 48 13.97 12.63 -2.64
CA GLU A 48 14.92 13.72 -2.43
C GLU A 48 15.44 13.75 -0.99
N GLU A 49 14.55 13.62 0.01
CA GLU A 49 14.93 13.58 1.43
C GLU A 49 15.70 12.31 1.80
N ALA A 50 15.31 11.14 1.27
CA ALA A 50 16.03 9.88 1.44
C ALA A 50 17.45 9.99 0.90
N LYS A 51 17.62 10.53 -0.31
CA LYS A 51 18.93 10.76 -0.93
C LYS A 51 19.79 11.73 -0.11
N ALA A 52 19.21 12.79 0.43
CA ALA A 52 19.92 13.72 1.31
C ALA A 52 20.44 13.04 2.59
N GLN A 53 19.83 11.93 2.99
CA GLN A 53 20.24 11.10 4.13
C GLN A 53 21.10 9.88 3.74
N GLY A 54 21.53 9.79 2.46
CA GLY A 54 22.40 8.74 1.96
C GLY A 54 21.69 7.44 1.59
N LEU A 55 20.37 7.47 1.35
CA LEU A 55 19.60 6.34 0.86
C LEU A 55 19.23 6.54 -0.60
N ASN A 56 19.50 5.55 -1.45
CA ASN A 56 19.06 5.57 -2.84
C ASN A 56 17.80 4.75 -3.00
N LEU A 57 16.74 5.36 -3.52
CA LEU A 57 15.45 4.72 -3.71
C LEU A 57 15.10 4.56 -5.19
N GLU A 58 14.59 3.39 -5.53
CA GLU A 58 13.87 3.11 -6.76
C GLU A 58 12.39 2.88 -6.41
N LEU A 59 11.49 3.72 -6.93
CA LEU A 59 10.06 3.48 -6.80
C LEU A 59 9.60 2.49 -7.86
N VAL A 60 8.99 1.40 -7.42
CA VAL A 60 8.43 0.36 -8.30
C VAL A 60 6.90 0.53 -8.31
N PRO A 61 6.33 1.03 -9.43
CA PRO A 61 4.90 1.28 -9.51
C PRO A 61 4.10 0.01 -9.73
N PHE A 62 2.95 -0.07 -9.08
CA PHE A 62 1.92 -1.06 -9.30
C PHE A 62 0.61 -0.38 -9.71
N SER A 63 -0.14 -0.99 -10.64
CA SER A 63 -1.40 -0.43 -11.15
C SER A 63 -2.60 -0.68 -10.24
N ASP A 64 -2.48 -1.66 -9.34
CA ASP A 64 -3.54 -2.13 -8.44
C ASP A 64 -2.94 -2.74 -7.16
N TYR A 65 -3.80 -3.14 -6.22
CA TYR A 65 -3.40 -3.66 -4.92
C TYR A 65 -3.04 -5.15 -4.90
N SER A 66 -3.20 -5.89 -5.99
CA SER A 66 -3.09 -7.36 -5.99
C SER A 66 -1.65 -7.89 -6.01
N LEU A 67 -0.70 -7.09 -6.51
CA LEU A 67 0.66 -7.56 -6.80
C LEU A 67 1.74 -7.16 -5.79
N PRO A 68 1.67 -6.00 -5.07
CA PRO A 68 2.82 -5.50 -4.31
C PRO A 68 3.31 -6.46 -3.20
N ASN A 69 2.41 -7.11 -2.46
CA ASN A 69 2.79 -8.05 -1.41
C ASN A 69 3.48 -9.29 -1.98
N ARG A 70 2.97 -9.81 -3.09
CA ARG A 70 3.62 -10.92 -3.78
C ARG A 70 4.99 -10.55 -4.34
N ALA A 71 5.14 -9.35 -4.91
CA ALA A 71 6.41 -8.85 -5.39
C ALA A 71 7.44 -8.71 -4.25
N LEU A 72 6.97 -8.37 -3.04
CA LEU A 72 7.80 -8.32 -1.84
C LEU A 72 8.26 -9.72 -1.41
N GLU A 73 7.37 -10.72 -1.36
CA GLU A 73 7.72 -12.11 -1.04
C GLU A 73 8.68 -12.73 -2.06
N GLU A 74 8.54 -12.37 -3.33
CA GLU A 74 9.41 -12.83 -4.42
C GLU A 74 10.74 -12.06 -4.49
N GLY A 75 10.98 -11.08 -3.60
CA GLY A 75 12.20 -10.26 -3.56
C GLY A 75 12.37 -9.33 -4.76
N GLN A 76 11.28 -8.98 -5.44
CA GLN A 76 11.29 -8.02 -6.55
C GLN A 76 11.36 -6.57 -6.04
N ILE A 77 10.86 -6.33 -4.83
CA ILE A 77 10.97 -5.09 -4.07
C ILE A 77 11.47 -5.40 -2.65
N ASP A 78 12.01 -4.42 -1.96
CA ASP A 78 12.58 -4.54 -0.61
C ASP A 78 11.57 -4.18 0.48
N VAL A 79 10.69 -3.27 0.17
CA VAL A 79 9.67 -2.74 1.05
C VAL A 79 8.50 -2.23 0.21
N ASN A 80 7.29 -2.24 0.76
CA ASN A 80 6.17 -1.53 0.13
C ASN A 80 5.51 -0.54 1.09
N ASN A 81 4.85 0.46 0.52
CA ASN A 81 3.96 1.38 1.21
C ASN A 81 2.78 1.67 0.27
N PHE A 82 1.68 0.94 0.46
CA PHE A 82 0.44 1.05 -0.33
C PHE A 82 -0.78 0.55 0.45
N GLN A 83 -0.57 -0.08 1.61
CA GLN A 83 -1.57 -0.88 2.31
C GLN A 83 -1.71 -0.49 3.77
N HIS A 84 -2.89 -0.70 4.31
CA HIS A 84 -3.17 -0.62 5.73
C HIS A 84 -3.10 -1.99 6.42
N LEU A 85 -3.04 -2.01 7.76
CA LEU A 85 -2.85 -3.23 8.55
C LEU A 85 -3.93 -4.28 8.30
N MET A 86 -5.19 -3.89 8.09
CA MET A 86 -6.26 -4.82 7.77
C MET A 86 -6.01 -5.57 6.45
N PHE A 87 -5.49 -4.86 5.42
CA PHE A 87 -5.15 -5.46 4.14
C PHE A 87 -3.97 -6.43 4.28
N LEU A 88 -2.94 -6.03 5.03
CA LEU A 88 -1.79 -6.87 5.34
C LEU A 88 -2.21 -8.13 6.10
N ALA A 89 -3.06 -8.01 7.12
CA ALA A 89 -3.57 -9.13 7.90
C ALA A 89 -4.35 -10.13 7.02
N ASP A 90 -5.23 -9.62 6.15
CA ASP A 90 -5.98 -10.45 5.22
C ASP A 90 -5.04 -11.21 4.27
N TYR A 91 -4.04 -10.52 3.72
CA TYR A 91 -3.01 -11.12 2.87
C TYR A 91 -2.24 -12.23 3.61
N ASN A 92 -1.67 -11.93 4.78
CA ASN A 92 -0.91 -12.89 5.57
C ASN A 92 -1.72 -14.15 5.89
N VAL A 93 -2.97 -13.98 6.36
CA VAL A 93 -3.84 -15.11 6.75
C VAL A 93 -4.30 -15.95 5.55
N ASN A 94 -4.52 -15.34 4.38
CA ASN A 94 -5.03 -16.04 3.21
C ASN A 94 -3.94 -16.64 2.33
N SER A 95 -2.73 -16.09 2.37
CA SER A 95 -1.57 -16.55 1.58
C SER A 95 -0.58 -17.39 2.39
N ASP A 96 -0.82 -17.57 3.71
CA ASP A 96 0.13 -18.18 4.65
C ASP A 96 1.47 -17.44 4.64
N ALA A 97 1.39 -16.12 4.48
CA ALA A 97 2.53 -15.21 4.41
C ALA A 97 2.90 -14.67 5.80
N ASN A 98 4.08 -14.08 5.91
CA ASN A 98 4.60 -13.47 7.13
C ASN A 98 5.25 -12.11 6.83
N LEU A 99 4.54 -11.26 6.13
CA LEU A 99 4.97 -9.89 5.89
C LEU A 99 4.73 -9.06 7.15
N THR A 100 5.67 -8.16 7.46
CA THR A 100 5.68 -7.45 8.73
C THR A 100 5.77 -5.92 8.54
N PRO A 101 5.00 -5.12 9.29
CA PRO A 101 5.12 -3.67 9.26
C PRO A 101 6.34 -3.21 10.05
N ILE A 102 7.07 -2.22 9.53
CA ILE A 102 8.26 -1.66 10.17
C ILE A 102 8.06 -0.24 10.71
N GLY A 103 6.99 0.42 10.32
CA GLY A 103 6.59 1.73 10.83
C GLY A 103 5.33 2.24 10.16
N ALA A 104 4.52 2.95 10.92
CA ALA A 104 3.29 3.58 10.44
C ALA A 104 3.61 4.76 9.53
N THR A 105 2.65 5.10 8.70
CA THR A 105 2.66 6.33 7.89
C THR A 105 1.47 7.22 8.25
N GLU A 106 0.30 6.94 7.77
CA GLU A 106 -0.92 7.73 8.04
C GLU A 106 -2.18 6.85 8.00
N ILE A 107 -3.29 7.43 8.46
CA ILE A 107 -4.63 6.95 8.11
C ILE A 107 -5.22 7.93 7.11
N ILE A 108 -5.64 7.43 5.96
CA ILE A 108 -6.34 8.19 4.94
C ILE A 108 -7.80 7.77 4.96
N PRO A 109 -8.76 8.71 5.01
CA PRO A 109 -10.18 8.35 4.99
C PRO A 109 -10.54 7.63 3.68
N LEU A 110 -11.39 6.62 3.78
CA LEU A 110 -12.06 6.05 2.62
C LEU A 110 -13.34 6.86 2.39
N ALA A 111 -13.53 7.33 1.14
CA ALA A 111 -14.56 8.32 0.88
C ALA A 111 -15.41 8.00 -0.35
N LEU A 112 -16.67 8.46 -0.30
CA LEU A 112 -17.64 8.41 -1.37
C LEU A 112 -17.60 9.73 -2.14
N TYR A 113 -17.39 9.65 -3.44
CA TYR A 113 -17.38 10.78 -4.35
C TYR A 113 -18.51 10.66 -5.36
N PHE A 114 -19.12 11.80 -5.68
CA PHE A 114 -20.15 11.87 -6.70
C PHE A 114 -19.96 13.15 -7.51
N LYS A 115 -19.68 13.01 -8.80
CA LYS A 115 -19.34 14.12 -9.67
C LYS A 115 -20.47 15.15 -9.73
N ASP A 116 -20.12 16.42 -9.47
CA ASP A 116 -21.05 17.57 -9.48
C ASP A 116 -22.16 17.50 -8.42
N HIS A 117 -22.05 16.60 -7.42
CA HIS A 117 -22.99 16.44 -6.32
C HIS A 117 -22.26 16.42 -4.97
N SER A 118 -22.92 16.93 -3.93
CA SER A 118 -22.37 17.00 -2.57
C SER A 118 -23.33 16.48 -1.49
N GLU A 119 -24.54 16.07 -1.86
CA GLU A 119 -25.57 15.69 -0.92
C GLU A 119 -25.80 14.16 -0.95
N LEU A 120 -25.96 13.55 0.24
CA LEU A 120 -26.31 12.13 0.35
C LEU A 120 -27.62 11.79 -0.39
N LYS A 121 -28.55 12.75 -0.47
CA LYS A 121 -29.81 12.58 -1.17
C LYS A 121 -29.61 12.30 -2.67
N ASP A 122 -28.63 12.94 -3.30
CA ASP A 122 -28.35 12.72 -4.71
C ASP A 122 -27.85 11.28 -4.93
N VAL A 123 -27.06 10.76 -3.98
CA VAL A 123 -26.60 9.35 -3.99
C VAL A 123 -27.79 8.39 -3.82
N GLU A 124 -28.75 8.72 -2.93
CA GLU A 124 -29.99 7.93 -2.79
C GLU A 124 -30.79 7.90 -4.09
N GLU A 125 -30.90 9.05 -4.78
CA GLU A 125 -31.61 9.18 -6.06
C GLU A 125 -30.89 8.42 -7.19
N ALA A 126 -29.55 8.36 -7.20
CA ALA A 126 -28.76 7.54 -8.13
C ALA A 126 -29.00 6.04 -7.92
N GLY A 127 -29.24 5.60 -6.67
CA GLY A 127 -29.67 4.26 -6.31
C GLY A 127 -28.61 3.17 -6.41
N GLU A 128 -27.37 3.49 -6.82
CA GLU A 128 -26.26 2.57 -6.96
C GLU A 128 -24.94 3.27 -6.60
N VAL A 129 -24.01 2.52 -5.98
CA VAL A 129 -22.65 2.98 -5.61
C VAL A 129 -21.63 1.94 -6.02
N ALA A 130 -20.60 2.35 -6.78
CA ALA A 130 -19.43 1.50 -7.03
C ALA A 130 -18.53 1.47 -5.79
N ILE A 131 -18.05 0.28 -5.41
CA ILE A 131 -17.19 0.08 -4.24
C ILE A 131 -15.99 -0.81 -4.60
N PRO A 132 -14.86 -0.74 -3.88
CA PRO A 132 -13.75 -1.70 -4.03
C PRO A 132 -14.22 -3.14 -3.82
N ASN A 133 -13.61 -4.08 -4.54
CA ASN A 133 -13.94 -5.51 -4.46
C ASN A 133 -12.96 -6.33 -3.60
N ASP A 134 -11.81 -5.75 -3.21
CA ASP A 134 -10.95 -6.43 -2.25
C ASP A 134 -11.65 -6.52 -0.90
N PRO A 135 -11.51 -7.67 -0.17
CA PRO A 135 -12.35 -7.93 1.01
C PRO A 135 -12.29 -6.86 2.07
N THR A 136 -11.13 -6.22 2.25
CA THR A 136 -10.90 -5.28 3.34
C THR A 136 -11.45 -3.89 3.04
N ASN A 137 -11.16 -3.33 1.85
CA ASN A 137 -11.74 -2.05 1.44
C ASN A 137 -13.23 -2.18 1.11
N GLN A 138 -13.69 -3.35 0.59
CA GLN A 138 -15.12 -3.63 0.42
C GLN A 138 -15.86 -3.56 1.76
N GLY A 139 -15.36 -4.28 2.78
CA GLY A 139 -15.94 -4.26 4.11
C GLY A 139 -15.95 -2.86 4.72
N ARG A 140 -14.84 -2.12 4.60
CA ARG A 140 -14.71 -0.73 5.06
C ARG A 140 -15.71 0.19 4.35
N ALA A 141 -15.87 0.05 3.03
CA ALA A 141 -16.83 0.81 2.24
C ALA A 141 -18.28 0.52 2.68
N LEU A 142 -18.63 -0.74 2.92
CA LEU A 142 -19.97 -1.11 3.39
C LEU A 142 -20.26 -0.55 4.79
N HIS A 143 -19.30 -0.57 5.70
CA HIS A 143 -19.46 0.08 7.02
C HIS A 143 -19.60 1.61 6.89
N MET A 144 -18.79 2.25 6.06
CA MET A 144 -18.87 3.69 5.82
C MET A 144 -20.23 4.09 5.24
N LEU A 145 -20.72 3.38 4.22
CA LEU A 145 -22.04 3.63 3.62
C LEU A 145 -23.18 3.36 4.61
N ALA A 146 -23.05 2.35 5.48
CA ALA A 146 -24.02 2.09 6.55
C ALA A 146 -24.05 3.22 7.59
N ASN A 147 -22.89 3.73 7.99
CA ASN A 147 -22.76 4.85 8.91
C ASN A 147 -23.33 6.15 8.30
N ALA A 148 -23.20 6.31 6.98
CA ALA A 148 -23.81 7.43 6.25
C ALA A 148 -25.35 7.28 6.06
N GLY A 149 -25.93 6.13 6.46
CA GLY A 149 -27.37 5.87 6.35
C GLY A 149 -27.84 5.55 4.93
N LEU A 150 -26.92 5.17 4.02
CA LEU A 150 -27.23 4.80 2.64
C LEU A 150 -27.58 3.31 2.51
N LEU A 151 -27.08 2.47 3.40
CA LEU A 151 -27.43 1.04 3.44
C LEU A 151 -27.58 0.52 4.88
N GLU A 152 -28.17 -0.65 5.03
CA GLU A 152 -28.30 -1.36 6.30
C GLU A 152 -27.59 -2.72 6.19
N LEU A 153 -26.69 -3.01 7.13
CA LEU A 153 -26.05 -4.32 7.28
C LEU A 153 -26.91 -5.22 8.14
N LYS A 154 -27.07 -6.49 7.76
CA LYS A 154 -27.78 -7.52 8.54
C LYS A 154 -27.09 -7.77 9.89
N ASP A 155 -25.75 -7.70 9.89
CA ASP A 155 -24.92 -7.80 11.09
C ASP A 155 -23.81 -6.73 11.00
N LYS A 156 -23.87 -5.74 11.88
CA LYS A 156 -22.89 -4.65 11.95
C LYS A 156 -21.60 -5.03 12.69
N SER A 157 -21.54 -6.21 13.29
CA SER A 157 -20.36 -6.70 14.01
C SER A 157 -19.35 -7.42 13.11
N LEU A 158 -19.71 -7.73 11.87
CA LEU A 158 -18.82 -8.36 10.92
C LEU A 158 -17.60 -7.48 10.66
N LEU A 159 -16.41 -8.08 10.72
CA LEU A 159 -15.16 -7.36 10.49
C LEU A 159 -15.03 -6.93 9.01
N SER A 160 -15.39 -7.82 8.10
CA SER A 160 -15.34 -7.59 6.64
C SER A 160 -16.66 -8.04 6.02
N PRO A 161 -17.75 -7.26 6.15
CA PRO A 161 -19.02 -7.59 5.50
C PRO A 161 -18.86 -7.61 3.97
N THR A 162 -19.72 -8.38 3.32
CA THR A 162 -19.83 -8.52 1.87
C THR A 162 -21.17 -7.95 1.37
N PRO A 163 -21.39 -7.77 0.08
CA PRO A 163 -22.70 -7.37 -0.45
C PRO A 163 -23.83 -8.34 -0.09
N ALA A 164 -23.51 -9.60 0.21
CA ALA A 164 -24.52 -10.58 0.69
C ALA A 164 -25.03 -10.24 2.09
N ASP A 165 -24.26 -9.48 2.88
CA ASP A 165 -24.63 -9.07 4.24
C ASP A 165 -25.45 -7.77 4.26
N VAL A 166 -25.70 -7.17 3.11
CA VAL A 166 -26.57 -5.98 2.99
C VAL A 166 -28.05 -6.40 3.04
N ASP A 167 -28.82 -5.74 3.90
CA ASP A 167 -30.29 -5.84 3.89
C ASP A 167 -30.84 -4.90 2.79
N THR A 168 -30.99 -5.44 1.60
CA THR A 168 -31.42 -4.69 0.42
C THR A 168 -32.83 -4.12 0.53
N ALA A 169 -33.67 -4.67 1.40
CA ALA A 169 -35.03 -4.17 1.62
C ALA A 169 -35.07 -2.88 2.46
N LYS A 170 -34.02 -2.65 3.25
CA LYS A 170 -33.86 -1.47 4.12
C LYS A 170 -32.85 -0.48 3.60
N SER A 171 -32.07 -0.84 2.61
CA SER A 171 -31.03 -0.01 2.02
C SER A 171 -31.62 0.92 0.96
N LYS A 172 -31.04 2.11 0.84
CA LYS A 172 -31.43 3.14 -0.12
C LYS A 172 -30.69 3.01 -1.45
N VAL A 173 -29.51 2.39 -1.42
CA VAL A 173 -28.65 2.16 -2.59
C VAL A 173 -28.29 0.68 -2.73
N LYS A 174 -27.97 0.28 -3.95
CA LYS A 174 -27.26 -0.97 -4.25
C LYS A 174 -25.76 -0.71 -4.31
N VAL A 175 -24.95 -1.74 -4.12
CA VAL A 175 -23.51 -1.65 -4.27
C VAL A 175 -23.04 -2.56 -5.38
N THR A 176 -22.10 -2.05 -6.19
CA THR A 176 -21.46 -2.80 -7.28
C THR A 176 -19.96 -2.87 -7.02
N PRO A 177 -19.44 -4.04 -6.57
CA PRO A 177 -18.01 -4.23 -6.38
C PRO A 177 -17.25 -4.23 -7.71
N VAL A 178 -16.21 -3.42 -7.78
CA VAL A 178 -15.26 -3.37 -8.90
C VAL A 178 -13.84 -3.30 -8.33
N ASP A 179 -12.84 -3.59 -9.14
CA ASP A 179 -11.45 -3.40 -8.71
C ASP A 179 -11.23 -1.98 -8.17
N ALA A 180 -10.45 -1.83 -7.09
CA ALA A 180 -10.24 -0.54 -6.44
C ALA A 180 -9.74 0.53 -7.42
N ALA A 181 -8.81 0.17 -8.32
CA ALA A 181 -8.32 1.05 -9.37
C ALA A 181 -9.37 1.38 -10.44
N GLN A 182 -10.45 0.60 -10.53
CA GLN A 182 -11.55 0.85 -11.47
C GLN A 182 -12.66 1.73 -10.89
N THR A 183 -12.73 1.92 -9.57
CA THR A 183 -13.75 2.78 -8.95
C THR A 183 -13.71 4.21 -9.48
N VAL A 184 -12.52 4.73 -9.76
CA VAL A 184 -12.32 6.07 -10.32
C VAL A 184 -12.85 6.20 -11.75
N THR A 185 -12.95 5.11 -12.52
CA THR A 185 -13.42 5.15 -13.92
C THR A 185 -14.92 5.38 -14.02
N SER A 186 -15.69 5.02 -13.00
CA SER A 186 -17.15 5.22 -12.94
C SER A 186 -17.52 6.66 -12.56
N TYR A 187 -16.61 7.40 -11.92
CA TYR A 187 -16.86 8.78 -11.45
C TYR A 187 -17.16 9.79 -12.58
N PRO A 188 -16.39 9.84 -13.72
CA PRO A 188 -16.69 10.76 -14.81
C PRO A 188 -18.06 10.55 -15.44
N ASP A 189 -18.58 9.31 -15.42
CA ASP A 189 -19.88 8.93 -15.98
C ASP A 189 -21.05 9.28 -15.05
N GLY A 190 -20.76 9.88 -13.88
CA GLY A 190 -21.77 10.29 -12.91
C GLY A 190 -22.28 9.12 -12.05
N THR A 191 -21.47 8.09 -11.81
CA THR A 191 -21.76 7.02 -10.85
C THR A 191 -21.13 7.36 -9.51
N PRO A 192 -21.91 7.43 -8.41
CA PRO A 192 -21.35 7.57 -7.07
C PRO A 192 -20.37 6.42 -6.80
N SER A 193 -19.17 6.73 -6.31
CA SER A 193 -18.10 5.74 -6.18
C SER A 193 -17.34 5.92 -4.89
N VAL A 194 -17.10 4.84 -4.15
CA VAL A 194 -16.16 4.82 -3.03
C VAL A 194 -14.78 4.59 -3.61
N ILE A 195 -13.91 5.60 -3.49
CA ILE A 195 -12.61 5.63 -4.16
C ILE A 195 -11.50 5.76 -3.12
N ASN A 196 -10.53 4.85 -3.17
CA ASN A 196 -9.31 4.94 -2.37
C ASN A 196 -8.45 6.13 -2.82
N ASN A 197 -7.83 6.83 -1.88
CA ASN A 197 -7.03 8.03 -2.15
C ASN A 197 -5.93 7.81 -3.21
N SER A 198 -5.31 6.62 -3.24
CA SER A 198 -4.29 6.26 -4.23
C SER A 198 -4.71 6.49 -5.68
N PHE A 199 -6.01 6.47 -5.96
CA PHE A 199 -6.57 6.59 -7.33
C PHE A 199 -7.23 7.93 -7.62
N LEU A 200 -7.40 8.84 -6.65
CA LEU A 200 -8.08 10.13 -6.85
C LEU A 200 -7.40 10.99 -7.91
N SER A 201 -6.07 11.01 -7.94
CA SER A 201 -5.30 11.75 -8.94
C SER A 201 -5.56 11.30 -10.37
N ASN A 202 -5.87 10.00 -10.58
CA ASN A 202 -6.19 9.46 -11.90
C ASN A 202 -7.50 10.03 -12.47
N GLY A 203 -8.43 10.43 -11.57
CA GLY A 203 -9.69 11.08 -11.91
C GLY A 203 -9.67 12.60 -11.77
N ASN A 204 -8.55 13.17 -11.35
CA ASN A 204 -8.44 14.58 -10.97
C ASN A 204 -9.54 14.98 -9.97
N ILE A 205 -9.75 14.12 -8.94
CA ILE A 205 -10.78 14.27 -7.91
C ILE A 205 -10.17 14.97 -6.70
N ASP A 206 -10.83 16.06 -6.27
CA ASP A 206 -10.49 16.78 -5.05
C ASP A 206 -10.84 15.93 -3.82
N PRO A 207 -9.88 15.60 -2.93
CA PRO A 207 -10.15 14.85 -1.69
C PRO A 207 -11.25 15.44 -0.82
N LYS A 208 -11.43 16.77 -0.84
CA LYS A 208 -12.46 17.47 -0.07
C LYS A 208 -13.84 17.45 -0.72
N SER A 209 -13.97 16.98 -1.96
CA SER A 209 -15.27 16.85 -2.63
C SER A 209 -16.07 15.62 -2.19
N ALA A 210 -15.60 14.88 -1.19
CA ALA A 210 -16.28 13.71 -0.66
C ALA A 210 -17.69 14.02 -0.16
N VAL A 211 -18.68 13.23 -0.61
CA VAL A 211 -20.07 13.30 -0.12
C VAL A 211 -20.20 12.66 1.26
N ALA A 212 -19.41 11.62 1.51
CA ALA A 212 -19.28 10.95 2.81
C ALA A 212 -17.90 10.30 2.92
N GLN A 213 -17.42 10.13 4.14
CA GLN A 213 -16.17 9.43 4.42
C GLN A 213 -16.19 8.81 5.80
N ASP A 214 -15.31 7.86 6.07
CA ASP A 214 -15.05 7.41 7.44
C ASP A 214 -14.18 8.44 8.20
N ASP A 215 -14.15 8.33 9.52
CA ASP A 215 -13.38 9.23 10.39
C ASP A 215 -12.00 8.62 10.66
N PRO A 216 -10.90 9.17 10.07
CA PRO A 216 -9.56 8.65 10.29
C PRO A 216 -9.03 8.87 11.72
N SER A 217 -9.69 9.74 12.51
CA SER A 217 -9.35 10.02 13.91
C SER A 217 -10.07 9.11 14.90
N ALA A 218 -11.06 8.33 14.44
CA ALA A 218 -11.83 7.46 15.31
C ALA A 218 -10.99 6.25 15.77
N PRO A 219 -11.18 5.73 17.00
CA PRO A 219 -10.51 4.50 17.43
C PRO A 219 -10.75 3.29 16.50
N ALA A 220 -11.90 3.25 15.82
CA ALA A 220 -12.23 2.22 14.85
C ALA A 220 -11.37 2.29 13.56
N ALA A 221 -10.63 3.38 13.34
CA ALA A 221 -9.74 3.54 12.21
C ALA A 221 -8.36 2.88 12.41
N GLU A 222 -8.02 2.42 13.61
CA GLU A 222 -6.72 1.79 13.91
C GLU A 222 -6.34 0.66 12.95
N PRO A 223 -7.25 -0.25 12.51
CA PRO A 223 -6.93 -1.28 11.52
C PRO A 223 -6.56 -0.73 10.13
N PHE A 224 -6.86 0.53 9.88
CA PHE A 224 -6.61 1.20 8.59
C PHE A 224 -5.38 2.13 8.64
N ILE A 225 -4.49 1.97 9.63
CA ILE A 225 -3.17 2.57 9.61
C ILE A 225 -2.36 2.01 8.45
N ASN A 226 -1.89 2.87 7.54
CA ASN A 226 -0.95 2.52 6.49
C ASN A 226 0.46 2.38 7.07
N ALA A 227 1.28 1.52 6.47
CA ALA A 227 2.60 1.22 6.97
C ALA A 227 3.60 0.88 5.86
N PHE A 228 4.87 1.13 6.13
CA PHE A 228 5.94 0.45 5.43
C PHE A 228 5.98 -1.02 5.87
N VAL A 229 5.99 -1.92 4.89
CA VAL A 229 5.93 -3.37 5.11
C VAL A 229 7.10 -4.03 4.38
N THR A 230 7.77 -4.95 5.07
CA THR A 230 8.85 -5.77 4.52
C THR A 230 8.68 -7.24 4.90
N THR A 231 9.67 -8.09 4.59
CA THR A 231 9.68 -9.49 5.06
C THR A 231 10.15 -9.57 6.51
N GLU A 232 9.77 -10.65 7.21
CA GLU A 232 10.18 -10.88 8.61
C GLU A 232 11.72 -10.89 8.78
N GLU A 233 12.45 -11.38 7.76
CA GLU A 233 13.92 -11.42 7.79
C GLU A 233 14.56 -10.04 7.75
N ARG A 234 13.85 -9.04 7.18
CA ARG A 234 14.36 -7.68 6.99
C ARG A 234 13.76 -6.63 7.91
N LYS A 235 12.90 -7.03 8.84
CA LYS A 235 12.24 -6.08 9.76
C LYS A 235 13.20 -5.24 10.61
N ASP A 236 14.41 -5.75 10.82
CA ASP A 236 15.46 -5.09 11.62
C ASP A 236 16.51 -4.36 10.77
N ASP A 237 16.31 -4.30 9.45
CA ASP A 237 17.17 -3.57 8.52
C ASP A 237 17.13 -2.05 8.84
N GLU A 238 18.29 -1.51 9.21
CA GLU A 238 18.40 -0.11 9.65
C GLU A 238 18.10 0.90 8.54
N ASP A 239 18.43 0.56 7.29
CA ASP A 239 18.14 1.45 6.16
C ASP A 239 16.63 1.49 5.86
N LEU A 240 15.93 0.35 5.99
CA LEU A 240 14.47 0.31 5.86
C LEU A 240 13.77 1.06 7.01
N LYS A 241 14.25 0.94 8.25
CA LYS A 241 13.73 1.72 9.38
C LYS A 241 13.94 3.22 9.18
N LYS A 242 15.09 3.61 8.63
CA LYS A 242 15.38 5.00 8.31
C LYS A 242 14.43 5.59 7.27
N LEU A 243 13.87 4.78 6.36
CA LEU A 243 12.82 5.24 5.44
C LEU A 243 11.59 5.74 6.19
N VAL A 244 11.22 5.08 7.29
CA VAL A 244 10.09 5.53 8.14
C VAL A 244 10.37 6.91 8.71
N ASP A 245 11.60 7.15 9.22
CA ASP A 245 11.99 8.46 9.74
C ASP A 245 11.97 9.54 8.64
N VAL A 246 12.44 9.20 7.43
CA VAL A 246 12.39 10.11 6.27
C VAL A 246 10.94 10.44 5.90
N TRP A 247 10.02 9.46 5.95
CA TRP A 247 8.60 9.70 5.65
C TRP A 247 7.98 10.71 6.61
N HIS A 248 8.38 10.66 7.88
CA HIS A 248 7.93 11.61 8.90
C HIS A 248 8.68 12.93 8.92
N SER A 249 9.58 13.19 7.96
CA SER A 249 10.21 14.50 7.83
C SER A 249 9.18 15.58 7.47
N GLN A 250 9.40 16.81 7.94
CA GLN A 250 8.46 17.91 7.72
C GLN A 250 8.15 18.13 6.23
N LYS A 251 9.14 18.01 5.35
CA LYS A 251 8.94 18.23 3.91
C LYS A 251 8.04 17.18 3.27
N VAL A 252 8.20 15.91 3.66
CA VAL A 252 7.33 14.84 3.16
C VAL A 252 5.92 15.02 3.70
N GLN A 253 5.77 15.31 4.99
CA GLN A 253 4.46 15.58 5.58
C GLN A 253 3.76 16.79 4.96
N ASP A 254 4.49 17.86 4.67
CA ASP A 254 3.94 19.02 3.95
C ASP A 254 3.46 18.65 2.51
N ALA A 255 4.14 17.70 1.85
CA ALA A 255 3.72 17.21 0.53
C ALA A 255 2.46 16.31 0.64
N ILE A 256 2.39 15.44 1.66
CA ILE A 256 1.22 14.63 1.95
C ILE A 256 0.01 15.53 2.26
N ASP A 257 0.19 16.54 3.10
CA ASP A 257 -0.87 17.49 3.43
C ASP A 257 -1.41 18.22 2.20
N ARG A 258 -0.53 18.61 1.27
CA ARG A 258 -0.97 19.20 -0.01
C ARG A 258 -1.74 18.20 -0.87
N GLN A 259 -1.23 16.97 -0.98
CA GLN A 259 -1.84 15.93 -1.81
C GLN A 259 -3.20 15.46 -1.29
N THR A 260 -3.32 15.34 0.02
CA THR A 260 -4.56 14.92 0.70
C THR A 260 -5.45 16.10 1.11
N GLU A 261 -5.00 17.33 0.86
CA GLU A 261 -5.62 18.56 1.33
C GLU A 261 -5.91 18.57 2.85
N GLY A 262 -5.05 17.89 3.63
CA GLY A 262 -5.17 17.77 5.07
C GLY A 262 -6.28 16.83 5.54
N THR A 263 -6.76 15.92 4.70
CA THR A 263 -7.74 14.89 5.10
C THR A 263 -7.12 13.67 5.76
N SER A 264 -5.82 13.43 5.56
CA SER A 264 -5.08 12.34 6.22
C SER A 264 -4.68 12.69 7.65
N VAL A 265 -4.41 11.66 8.45
CA VAL A 265 -3.92 11.78 9.82
C VAL A 265 -2.59 11.04 9.94
N GLU A 266 -1.51 11.78 10.21
CA GLU A 266 -0.18 11.20 10.46
C GLU A 266 -0.23 10.27 11.68
N VAL A 267 0.38 9.08 11.57
CA VAL A 267 0.48 8.12 12.67
C VAL A 267 1.94 7.77 12.93
N LYS A 268 2.38 7.94 14.18
CA LYS A 268 3.75 7.63 14.63
C LYS A 268 3.73 6.42 15.55
N LYS A 269 3.69 5.22 14.95
CA LYS A 269 3.82 3.94 15.64
C LYS A 269 4.99 3.18 15.05
N ASP A 270 5.80 2.56 15.90
CA ASP A 270 6.90 1.71 15.44
C ASP A 270 6.42 0.33 14.99
N GLY A 271 7.33 -0.45 14.39
CA GLY A 271 7.00 -1.78 13.87
C GLY A 271 6.45 -2.72 14.93
N LYS A 272 6.90 -2.62 16.18
CA LYS A 272 6.41 -3.48 17.28
C LYS A 272 4.97 -3.15 17.67
N GLU A 273 4.65 -1.87 17.78
CA GLU A 273 3.27 -1.43 18.08
C GLU A 273 2.31 -1.87 16.97
N LEU A 274 2.77 -1.80 15.71
CA LEU A 274 1.97 -2.23 14.55
C LEU A 274 1.82 -3.75 14.49
N ASP A 275 2.84 -4.52 14.85
CA ASP A 275 2.80 -5.97 14.90
C ASP A 275 1.80 -6.49 15.96
N GLU A 276 1.71 -5.81 17.10
CA GLU A 276 0.71 -6.11 18.13
C GLU A 276 -0.73 -5.92 17.57
N ILE A 277 -0.97 -4.84 16.81
CA ILE A 277 -2.27 -4.57 16.16
C ILE A 277 -2.53 -5.61 15.06
N LEU A 278 -1.53 -5.87 14.20
CA LEU A 278 -1.61 -6.83 13.10
C LEU A 278 -1.99 -8.22 13.61
N THR A 279 -1.27 -8.72 14.62
CA THR A 279 -1.55 -10.01 15.27
C THR A 279 -2.99 -10.08 15.80
N GLY A 280 -3.48 -9.00 16.40
CA GLY A 280 -4.86 -8.91 16.87
C GLY A 280 -5.91 -8.97 15.74
N ILE A 281 -5.61 -8.37 14.58
CA ILE A 281 -6.48 -8.42 13.40
C ILE A 281 -6.46 -9.82 12.78
N GLU A 282 -5.27 -10.41 12.59
CA GLU A 282 -5.10 -11.76 12.05
C GLU A 282 -5.84 -12.80 12.89
N GLY A 283 -5.79 -12.68 14.22
CA GLY A 283 -6.56 -13.53 15.13
C GLY A 283 -8.05 -13.46 14.83
N LYS A 284 -8.62 -12.26 14.72
CA LYS A 284 -10.04 -12.07 14.40
C LYS A 284 -10.43 -12.64 13.03
N ILE A 285 -9.55 -12.49 12.01
CA ILE A 285 -9.79 -13.07 10.68
C ILE A 285 -9.79 -14.61 10.74
N LYS A 286 -8.86 -15.20 11.49
CA LYS A 286 -8.78 -16.66 11.69
C LYS A 286 -10.01 -17.21 12.43
N ASP A 287 -10.49 -16.51 13.44
CA ASP A 287 -11.67 -16.90 14.23
C ASP A 287 -12.99 -16.79 13.44
N ALA A 288 -13.02 -15.96 12.39
CA ALA A 288 -14.20 -15.76 11.53
C ALA A 288 -14.32 -16.77 10.38
N LYS A 289 -13.30 -17.62 10.15
CA LYS A 289 -13.29 -18.70 9.13
C LYS A 289 -13.88 -19.99 9.67
#